data_700da505c85cd1bb474732f4ea530283
#
_entry.id   700da505c85cd1bb474732f4ea530283
#
_cell.length_a   1.000
_cell.length_b   1.000
_cell.length_c   1.000
_cell.angle_alpha   90.00
_cell.angle_beta   90.00
_cell.angle_gamma   90.00
#
_symmetry.space_group_name_H-M   'P 1'
#
loop_
_entity.id
_entity.type
_entity.pdbx_description
1 polymer ?
#
loop_
_entity_poly.entity_id
_entity_poly.type
_entity_poly.pdbx_seq_one_letter_code
_entity_poly.pdbx_strand_id
1 'polypeptide(L)'
;MISYKQSKRILKNSKIKISDEFIKSINSVNRVAAENIISQTNNPSENNAAFDGYVINSKDTNKLNKKKGKLFKIIGTIAAGDKPNKKRNKKFETIEIMTGGLL
;
A
#
# COMPACT_ATOMS: atom_id res chain seq x y z
N MET A 1 7.58 44.92 27.16
CA MET A 1 7.19 43.52 27.17
C MET A 1 6.66 43.18 25.78
N ILE A 2 7.14 42.12 25.12
CA ILE A 2 6.66 41.71 23.78
C ILE A 2 5.40 40.84 23.92
N SER A 3 4.46 40.98 22.97
CA SER A 3 3.26 40.14 22.95
C SER A 3 3.55 38.73 22.49
N TYR A 4 2.67 37.76 22.80
CA TYR A 4 2.76 36.39 22.32
C TYR A 4 2.89 36.31 20.77
N LYS A 5 2.15 37.14 20.04
CA LYS A 5 2.23 37.19 18.56
C LYS A 5 3.60 37.68 18.08
N GLN A 6 4.18 38.66 18.77
CA GLN A 6 5.50 39.17 18.44
C GLN A 6 6.60 38.14 18.73
N SER A 7 6.57 37.46 19.88
CA SER A 7 7.53 36.40 20.22
C SER A 7 7.47 35.25 19.25
N LYS A 8 6.26 34.77 18.89
CA LYS A 8 6.08 33.72 17.88
C LYS A 8 6.62 34.12 16.51
N ARG A 9 6.44 35.40 16.11
CA ARG A 9 7.00 35.90 14.84
C ARG A 9 8.54 35.96 14.87
N ILE A 10 9.12 36.38 15.97
CA ILE A 10 10.58 36.41 16.16
C ILE A 10 11.15 35.01 16.07
N LEU A 11 10.59 34.05 16.80
CA LEU A 11 11.01 32.63 16.76
C LEU A 11 10.88 32.02 15.34
N LYS A 12 9.80 32.28 14.65
CA LYS A 12 9.61 31.80 13.28
C LYS A 12 10.64 32.38 12.28
N ASN A 13 11.07 33.62 12.53
CA ASN A 13 12.04 34.30 11.68
C ASN A 13 13.51 34.05 12.12
N SER A 14 13.72 33.46 13.28
CA SER A 14 15.04 33.05 13.75
C SER A 14 15.53 31.86 12.95
N LYS A 15 16.44 32.08 12.01
CA LYS A 15 17.10 31.04 11.22
C LYS A 15 18.23 30.44 12.05
N ILE A 16 17.96 29.36 12.75
CA ILE A 16 18.99 28.53 13.36
C ILE A 16 19.60 27.68 12.26
N LYS A 17 20.84 27.91 11.92
CA LYS A 17 21.60 27.06 11.01
C LYS A 17 22.06 25.82 11.77
N ILE A 18 21.45 24.69 11.48
CA ILE A 18 21.88 23.37 11.94
C ILE A 18 22.51 22.68 10.73
N SER A 19 23.74 22.18 10.92
CA SER A 19 24.38 21.37 9.86
C SER A 19 23.82 19.95 9.84
N ASP A 20 23.68 19.40 8.65
CA ASP A 20 23.31 18.02 8.45
C ASP A 20 24.53 17.11 8.62
N GLU A 21 24.31 15.88 9.04
CA GLU A 21 25.36 14.86 9.15
C GLU A 21 24.84 13.50 8.69
N PHE A 22 25.74 12.69 8.16
CA PHE A 22 25.43 11.28 7.83
C PHE A 22 25.72 10.39 9.03
N ILE A 23 24.73 9.63 9.45
CA ILE A 23 24.86 8.67 10.56
C ILE A 23 24.30 7.31 10.14
N LYS A 24 24.73 6.25 10.80
CA LYS A 24 24.11 4.92 10.62
C LYS A 24 22.68 4.97 11.13
N SER A 25 21.75 4.32 10.41
CA SER A 25 20.32 4.28 10.77
C SER A 25 20.05 3.79 12.19
N ILE A 26 20.85 2.85 12.70
CA ILE A 26 20.78 2.38 14.09
C ILE A 26 20.98 3.50 15.13
N ASN A 27 21.67 4.56 14.76
CA ASN A 27 21.96 5.72 15.63
C ASN A 27 20.99 6.88 15.39
N SER A 28 19.94 6.69 14.58
CA SER A 28 19.01 7.76 14.20
C SER A 28 17.88 8.00 15.21
N VAL A 29 17.81 7.22 16.26
CA VAL A 29 16.77 7.38 17.30
C VAL A 29 16.86 8.78 17.91
N ASN A 30 15.73 9.49 18.02
CA ASN A 30 15.63 10.86 18.50
C ASN A 30 16.34 11.92 17.63
N ARG A 31 16.69 11.59 16.38
CA ARG A 31 17.22 12.53 15.40
C ARG A 31 16.12 13.03 14.47
N VAL A 32 16.34 14.19 13.89
CA VAL A 32 15.44 14.79 12.90
C VAL A 32 16.01 14.53 11.50
N ALA A 33 15.20 14.01 10.59
CA ALA A 33 15.63 13.84 9.21
C ALA A 33 15.87 15.20 8.55
N ALA A 34 17.03 15.35 7.90
CA ALA A 34 17.41 16.58 7.21
C ALA A 34 16.63 16.76 5.90
N GLU A 35 16.16 15.67 5.32
CA GLU A 35 15.39 15.66 4.07
C GLU A 35 14.27 14.61 4.11
N ASN A 36 13.39 14.64 3.13
CA ASN A 36 12.33 13.65 3.00
C ASN A 36 12.93 12.29 2.67
N ILE A 37 12.58 11.28 3.46
CA ILE A 37 12.95 9.88 3.19
C ILE A 37 11.89 9.29 2.27
N ILE A 38 12.27 8.99 1.03
CA ILE A 38 11.38 8.44 0.01
C ILE A 38 11.76 6.98 -0.22
N SER A 39 10.77 6.08 -0.12
CA SER A 39 10.97 4.68 -0.48
C SER A 39 11.29 4.54 -1.97
N GLN A 40 12.34 3.80 -2.28
CA GLN A 40 12.72 3.50 -3.67
C GLN A 40 11.91 2.34 -4.27
N THR A 41 11.15 1.63 -3.46
CA THR A 41 10.32 0.50 -3.86
C THR A 41 8.90 0.67 -3.34
N ASN A 42 7.94 0.14 -4.07
CA ASN A 42 6.57 0.05 -3.58
C ASN A 42 6.49 -0.96 -2.42
N ASN A 43 5.58 -0.71 -1.48
CA ASN A 43 5.23 -1.67 -0.45
C ASN A 43 3.69 -1.76 -0.31
N PRO A 44 3.07 -2.87 -0.74
CA PRO A 44 3.71 -4.06 -1.32
C PRO A 44 4.31 -3.77 -2.71
N SER A 45 5.32 -4.57 -3.11
CA SER A 45 5.99 -4.44 -4.41
C SER A 45 5.07 -4.78 -5.58
N GLU A 46 4.10 -5.63 -5.34
CA GLU A 46 3.10 -6.11 -6.30
C GLU A 46 1.70 -6.16 -5.66
N ASN A 47 0.67 -6.24 -6.47
CA ASN A 47 -0.69 -6.43 -5.99
C ASN A 47 -0.83 -7.84 -5.41
N ASN A 48 -1.20 -7.93 -4.15
CA ASN A 48 -1.43 -9.21 -3.47
C ASN A 48 -2.81 -9.24 -2.80
N ALA A 49 -3.31 -10.44 -2.58
CA ALA A 49 -4.56 -10.65 -1.86
C ALA A 49 -4.35 -10.38 -0.36
N ALA A 50 -5.18 -9.52 0.21
CA ALA A 50 -5.18 -9.25 1.64
C ALA A 50 -5.89 -10.35 2.46
N PHE A 51 -6.75 -11.14 1.82
CA PHE A 51 -7.56 -12.20 2.43
C PHE A 51 -7.68 -13.38 1.48
N ASP A 52 -7.97 -14.56 2.04
CA ASP A 52 -8.37 -15.72 1.26
C ASP A 52 -9.71 -15.45 0.57
N GLY A 53 -9.85 -15.92 -0.66
CA GLY A 53 -11.07 -15.70 -1.42
C GLY A 53 -10.97 -16.09 -2.89
N TYR A 54 -11.68 -15.35 -3.73
CA TYR A 54 -11.78 -15.64 -5.15
C TYR A 54 -11.55 -14.39 -5.99
N VAL A 55 -10.67 -14.50 -6.97
CA VAL A 55 -10.39 -13.43 -7.94
C VAL A 55 -11.46 -13.46 -9.04
N ILE A 56 -12.29 -12.43 -9.07
CA ILE A 56 -13.36 -12.32 -10.06
C ILE A 56 -13.23 -11.01 -10.85
N ASN A 57 -13.77 -11.01 -12.07
CA ASN A 57 -13.92 -9.76 -12.81
C ASN A 57 -15.18 -9.03 -12.30
N SER A 58 -15.01 -7.80 -11.80
CA SER A 58 -16.12 -7.00 -11.28
C SER A 58 -17.27 -6.80 -12.28
N LYS A 59 -16.99 -6.80 -13.59
CA LYS A 59 -18.02 -6.71 -14.64
C LYS A 59 -18.97 -7.91 -14.64
N ASP A 60 -18.51 -9.07 -14.17
CA ASP A 60 -19.32 -10.28 -14.13
C ASP A 60 -20.33 -10.26 -12.98
N THR A 61 -20.13 -9.38 -11.98
CA THR A 61 -21.00 -9.26 -10.81
C THR A 61 -21.97 -8.08 -10.88
N ASN A 62 -21.78 -7.12 -11.77
CA ASN A 62 -22.55 -5.86 -11.84
C ASN A 62 -24.08 -6.02 -11.88
N LYS A 63 -24.59 -7.15 -12.35
CA LYS A 63 -26.04 -7.43 -12.46
C LYS A 63 -26.51 -8.55 -11.54
N LEU A 64 -25.65 -9.00 -10.62
CA LEU A 64 -25.99 -10.05 -9.67
C LEU A 64 -26.58 -9.45 -8.39
N ASN A 65 -27.50 -10.17 -7.78
CA ASN A 65 -28.09 -9.85 -6.48
C ASN A 65 -28.49 -11.13 -5.77
N LYS A 66 -29.01 -11.03 -4.53
CA LYS A 66 -29.43 -12.20 -3.73
C LYS A 66 -30.44 -13.12 -4.42
N LYS A 67 -31.27 -12.59 -5.34
CA LYS A 67 -32.29 -13.38 -6.08
C LYS A 67 -31.76 -13.90 -7.42
N LYS A 68 -30.68 -13.33 -7.94
CA LYS A 68 -30.11 -13.60 -9.26
C LYS A 68 -28.61 -13.90 -9.14
N GLY A 69 -28.27 -15.01 -8.50
CA GLY A 69 -26.93 -15.52 -8.38
C GLY A 69 -26.41 -16.12 -9.69
N LYS A 70 -25.10 -16.32 -9.77
CA LYS A 70 -24.41 -16.99 -10.86
C LYS A 70 -23.30 -17.87 -10.29
N LEU A 71 -23.15 -19.08 -10.83
CA LEU A 71 -22.01 -19.93 -10.51
C LEU A 71 -20.78 -19.48 -11.30
N PHE A 72 -19.64 -19.46 -10.63
CA PHE A 72 -18.33 -19.21 -11.22
C PHE A 72 -17.54 -20.52 -11.24
N LYS A 73 -16.85 -20.78 -12.35
CA LYS A 73 -15.98 -21.96 -12.49
C LYS A 73 -14.61 -21.65 -11.91
N ILE A 74 -14.19 -22.38 -10.89
CA ILE A 74 -12.81 -22.30 -10.36
C ILE A 74 -11.87 -22.94 -11.38
N ILE A 75 -10.88 -22.20 -11.87
CA ILE A 75 -9.92 -22.62 -12.89
C ILE A 75 -8.49 -22.80 -12.36
N GLY A 76 -8.27 -22.52 -11.08
CA GLY A 76 -6.99 -22.70 -10.42
C GLY A 76 -6.98 -22.10 -9.03
N THR A 77 -5.86 -22.27 -8.35
CA THR A 77 -5.59 -21.74 -7.00
C THR A 77 -4.23 -21.04 -7.04
N ILE A 78 -4.09 -19.94 -6.28
CA ILE A 78 -2.84 -19.19 -6.09
C ILE A 78 -2.57 -19.13 -4.60
N ALA A 79 -1.43 -19.67 -4.17
CA ALA A 79 -0.94 -19.55 -2.80
C ALA A 79 0.08 -18.42 -2.65
N ALA A 80 0.41 -18.06 -1.40
CA ALA A 80 1.50 -17.13 -1.12
C ALA A 80 2.83 -17.69 -1.66
N GLY A 81 3.55 -16.86 -2.41
CA GLY A 81 4.81 -17.25 -3.05
C GLY A 81 4.67 -17.87 -4.45
N ASP A 82 3.45 -18.15 -4.89
CA ASP A 82 3.23 -18.58 -6.26
C ASP A 82 3.44 -17.41 -7.24
N LYS A 83 3.82 -17.76 -8.48
CA LYS A 83 3.89 -16.76 -9.55
C LYS A 83 2.47 -16.34 -9.95
N PRO A 84 2.25 -15.04 -10.27
CA PRO A 84 0.96 -14.57 -10.70
C PRO A 84 0.48 -15.32 -11.94
N ASN A 85 -0.81 -15.64 -11.94
CA ASN A 85 -1.42 -16.31 -13.09
C ASN A 85 -1.59 -15.31 -14.24
N LYS A 86 -0.81 -15.49 -15.30
CA LYS A 86 -0.85 -14.62 -16.49
C LYS A 86 -2.08 -14.88 -17.38
N LYS A 87 -2.86 -15.93 -17.12
CA LYS A 87 -4.04 -16.23 -17.91
C LYS A 87 -5.20 -15.31 -17.48
N ARG A 88 -5.76 -14.62 -18.46
CA ARG A 88 -6.95 -13.78 -18.25
C ARG A 88 -8.15 -14.68 -18.04
N ASN A 89 -8.86 -14.52 -16.93
CA ASN A 89 -10.10 -15.25 -16.66
C ASN A 89 -11.14 -14.93 -17.73
N LYS A 90 -11.78 -15.97 -18.25
CA LYS A 90 -12.96 -15.82 -19.09
C LYS A 90 -14.17 -15.41 -18.24
N LYS A 91 -15.26 -15.06 -18.91
CA LYS A 91 -16.50 -14.68 -18.23
C LYS A 91 -16.98 -15.80 -17.31
N PHE A 92 -17.28 -15.47 -16.05
CA PHE A 92 -17.67 -16.38 -14.99
C PHE A 92 -16.63 -17.46 -14.63
N GLU A 93 -15.37 -17.22 -14.89
CA GLU A 93 -14.26 -17.97 -14.31
C GLU A 93 -13.70 -17.24 -13.11
N THR A 94 -13.15 -17.99 -12.16
CA THR A 94 -12.51 -17.48 -10.95
C THR A 94 -11.28 -18.30 -10.59
N ILE A 95 -10.39 -17.69 -9.85
CA ILE A 95 -9.23 -18.33 -9.26
C ILE A 95 -9.39 -18.21 -7.75
N GLU A 96 -9.25 -19.31 -7.03
CA GLU A 96 -9.12 -19.29 -5.58
C GLU A 96 -7.76 -18.69 -5.23
N ILE A 97 -7.72 -17.77 -4.27
CA ILE A 97 -6.49 -17.10 -3.88
C ILE A 97 -6.36 -17.07 -2.37
N MET A 98 -5.15 -17.39 -1.91
CA MET A 98 -4.79 -17.30 -0.50
C MET A 98 -4.18 -15.95 -0.17
N THR A 99 -4.24 -15.56 1.09
CA THR A 99 -3.59 -14.36 1.62
C THR A 99 -2.12 -14.31 1.19
N GLY A 100 -1.70 -13.18 0.64
CA GLY A 100 -0.34 -13.01 0.10
C GLY A 100 -0.14 -13.55 -1.33
N GLY A 101 -1.13 -14.20 -1.93
CA GLY A 101 -1.09 -14.61 -3.33
C GLY A 101 -1.05 -13.39 -4.27
N LEU A 102 -0.26 -13.47 -5.34
CA LEU A 102 -0.06 -12.38 -6.30
C LEU A 102 -1.17 -12.34 -7.36
N LEU A 103 -1.61 -11.10 -7.70
CA LEU A 103 -2.68 -10.81 -8.66
C LEU A 103 -2.12 -10.35 -10.01
#